data_903f64445e25814583d0610e3ffc276f
#
_entry.id   903f64445e25814583d0610e3ffc276f
#
_cell.length_a   1.000
_cell.length_b   1.000
_cell.length_c   1.000
_cell.angle_alpha   90.00
_cell.angle_beta   90.00
_cell.angle_gamma   90.00
#
_symmetry.space_group_name_H-M   'P 1'
#
loop_
_entity.id
_entity.type
_entity.pdbx_description
1 polymer ?
#
loop_
_entity_poly.entity_id
_entity_poly.type
_entity_poly.pdbx_seq_one_letter_code
_entity_poly.pdbx_strand_id
1 'polypeptide(L)'
;MACISLLLGGCHSSKPKDSGKGREQTVHVGKGSKLGRRIAEEAMTWIGTPYKYAGTEKGKGTDCSGMVLRVYEDIAGLKLPRNSARQAEFCKPLKSDEVEAGDLVFFATGSDPSKVSHVGIMVDDRQFVHASTRKGVVVSDVTTDYYTRKFMMFGRVGK
;
A
#
# COMPACT_ATOMS: atom_id res chain seq x y z
N MET A 1 66.86 24.47 -38.69
CA MET A 1 65.51 25.08 -38.86
C MET A 1 64.49 24.06 -38.42
N ALA A 2 63.84 24.31 -37.31
CA ALA A 2 62.95 23.39 -36.65
C ALA A 2 61.50 23.68 -37.06
N CYS A 3 60.77 22.67 -37.54
CA CYS A 3 59.32 22.76 -37.68
C CYS A 3 58.66 21.98 -36.55
N ILE A 4 57.98 22.73 -35.70
CA ILE A 4 57.21 22.21 -34.59
C ILE A 4 55.80 21.96 -35.08
N SER A 5 55.35 20.69 -35.07
CA SER A 5 53.96 20.32 -35.33
C SER A 5 53.20 20.15 -34.00
N LEU A 6 52.25 21.06 -33.74
CA LEU A 6 51.31 20.93 -32.65
C LEU A 6 50.23 19.91 -32.97
N LEU A 7 50.15 18.85 -32.18
CA LEU A 7 49.00 17.93 -32.17
C LEU A 7 48.01 18.38 -31.10
N LEU A 8 46.85 18.88 -31.54
CA LEU A 8 45.71 19.17 -30.71
C LEU A 8 44.97 17.87 -30.34
N GLY A 9 45.17 17.41 -29.13
CA GLY A 9 44.40 16.29 -28.56
C GLY A 9 42.99 16.76 -28.13
N GLY A 10 41.96 16.33 -28.85
CA GLY A 10 40.58 16.55 -28.49
C GLY A 10 40.18 15.74 -27.25
N CYS A 11 39.92 16.40 -26.13
CA CYS A 11 39.29 15.77 -24.99
C CYS A 11 37.82 15.46 -25.29
N HIS A 12 37.51 14.20 -25.48
CA HIS A 12 36.12 13.72 -25.58
C HIS A 12 35.56 13.57 -24.18
N SER A 13 34.83 14.60 -23.72
CA SER A 13 34.12 14.59 -22.45
C SER A 13 32.84 13.75 -22.60
N SER A 14 32.90 12.50 -22.17
CA SER A 14 31.70 11.64 -22.05
C SER A 14 30.91 12.10 -20.83
N LYS A 15 29.74 12.72 -21.06
CA LYS A 15 28.77 13.01 -20.01
C LYS A 15 28.29 11.69 -19.40
N PRO A 16 28.28 11.55 -18.06
CA PRO A 16 27.66 10.40 -17.43
C PRO A 16 26.15 10.41 -17.72
N LYS A 17 25.63 9.29 -18.22
CA LYS A 17 24.19 9.06 -18.34
C LYS A 17 23.58 9.14 -16.95
N ASP A 18 22.72 10.11 -16.76
CA ASP A 18 21.84 10.24 -15.62
C ASP A 18 20.96 8.99 -15.54
N SER A 19 21.37 8.07 -14.66
CA SER A 19 20.55 6.92 -14.30
C SER A 19 19.37 7.46 -13.49
N GLY A 20 18.20 7.44 -14.12
CA GLY A 20 16.93 7.89 -13.56
C GLY A 20 16.75 7.42 -12.13
N LYS A 21 16.97 8.32 -11.21
CA LYS A 21 16.63 8.19 -9.81
C LYS A 21 15.11 8.05 -9.75
N GLY A 22 14.63 6.82 -9.55
CA GLY A 22 13.23 6.57 -9.32
C GLY A 22 12.74 7.57 -8.27
N ARG A 23 11.75 8.37 -8.62
CA ARG A 23 11.09 9.27 -7.66
C ARG A 23 10.55 8.37 -6.57
N GLU A 24 11.19 8.40 -5.42
CA GLU A 24 10.66 7.85 -4.17
C GLU A 24 9.36 8.63 -3.91
N GLN A 25 8.24 7.99 -4.23
CA GLN A 25 6.93 8.59 -3.96
C GLN A 25 6.76 8.57 -2.45
N THR A 26 6.98 9.72 -1.83
CA THR A 26 6.67 9.93 -0.41
C THR A 26 5.14 9.82 -0.28
N VAL A 27 4.67 8.70 0.23
CA VAL A 27 3.25 8.50 0.55
C VAL A 27 2.95 9.29 1.82
N HIS A 28 2.05 10.24 1.73
CA HIS A 28 1.60 11.04 2.87
C HIS A 28 0.24 10.53 3.34
N VAL A 29 0.09 10.41 4.67
CA VAL A 29 -1.20 10.08 5.26
C VAL A 29 -2.17 11.24 5.09
N GLY A 30 -3.33 10.96 4.50
CA GLY A 30 -4.36 11.93 4.16
C GLY A 30 -5.18 12.43 5.36
N LYS A 31 -6.34 13.00 5.05
CA LYS A 31 -7.30 13.47 6.04
C LYS A 31 -7.90 12.28 6.81
N GLY A 32 -8.29 12.51 8.05
CA GLY A 32 -8.94 11.52 8.89
C GLY A 32 -8.90 11.88 10.36
N SER A 33 -9.59 11.10 11.17
CA SER A 33 -9.53 11.21 12.62
C SER A 33 -8.09 10.97 13.12
N LYS A 34 -7.78 11.45 14.34
CA LYS A 34 -6.46 11.19 14.94
C LYS A 34 -6.15 9.69 15.01
N LEU A 35 -7.15 8.87 15.34
CA LEU A 35 -7.01 7.42 15.40
C LEU A 35 -6.81 6.83 13.99
N GLY A 36 -7.61 7.23 13.01
CA GLY A 36 -7.49 6.75 11.63
C GLY A 36 -6.13 7.04 11.03
N ARG A 37 -5.59 8.24 11.22
CA ARG A 37 -4.23 8.56 10.78
C ARG A 37 -3.17 7.69 11.43
N ARG A 38 -3.26 7.42 12.74
CA ARG A 38 -2.33 6.50 13.43
C ARG A 38 -2.41 5.08 12.90
N ILE A 39 -3.62 4.61 12.55
CA ILE A 39 -3.81 3.30 11.92
C ILE A 39 -3.12 3.27 10.55
N ALA A 40 -3.30 4.29 9.72
CA ALA A 40 -2.65 4.39 8.42
C ALA A 40 -1.12 4.49 8.53
N GLU A 41 -0.61 5.29 9.47
CA GLU A 41 0.82 5.41 9.77
C GLU A 41 1.42 4.06 10.18
N GLU A 42 0.76 3.32 11.07
CA GLU A 42 1.22 1.98 11.47
C GLU A 42 1.18 1.02 10.27
N ALA A 43 0.13 1.02 9.46
CA ALA A 43 0.06 0.17 8.27
C ALA A 43 1.24 0.42 7.32
N MET A 44 1.67 1.67 7.13
CA MET A 44 2.82 2.02 6.30
C MET A 44 4.14 1.45 6.84
N THR A 45 4.27 1.26 8.15
CA THR A 45 5.47 0.64 8.73
C THR A 45 5.59 -0.86 8.44
N TRP A 46 4.54 -1.49 7.90
CA TRP A 46 4.54 -2.90 7.47
C TRP A 46 5.06 -3.10 6.05
N ILE A 47 5.25 -2.02 5.27
CA ILE A 47 5.76 -2.09 3.89
C ILE A 47 7.06 -2.89 3.85
N GLY A 48 7.15 -3.82 2.88
CA GLY A 48 8.28 -4.74 2.76
C GLY A 48 8.14 -6.06 3.55
N THR A 49 7.13 -6.20 4.43
CA THR A 49 6.84 -7.50 5.06
C THR A 49 6.47 -8.52 3.98
N PRO A 50 7.10 -9.71 3.93
CA PRO A 50 6.77 -10.73 2.96
C PRO A 50 5.32 -11.23 3.07
N TYR A 51 4.74 -11.67 1.95
CA TYR A 51 3.46 -12.38 2.01
C TYR A 51 3.63 -13.77 2.63
N LYS A 52 2.76 -14.10 3.56
CA LYS A 52 2.66 -15.45 4.13
C LYS A 52 1.19 -15.76 4.41
N TYR A 53 0.66 -16.80 3.77
CA TYR A 53 -0.70 -17.27 4.04
C TYR A 53 -0.90 -17.55 5.52
N ALA A 54 -2.00 -17.08 6.09
CA ALA A 54 -2.32 -17.12 7.51
C ALA A 54 -1.31 -16.43 8.44
N GLY A 55 -0.34 -15.67 7.90
CA GLY A 55 0.64 -14.91 8.68
C GLY A 55 0.04 -13.65 9.30
N THR A 56 0.65 -13.22 10.42
CA THR A 56 0.24 -12.02 11.18
C THR A 56 1.44 -11.29 11.78
N GLU A 57 2.66 -11.55 11.29
CA GLU A 57 3.89 -11.02 11.89
C GLU A 57 4.58 -10.01 10.98
N LYS A 58 4.68 -8.77 11.48
CA LYS A 58 5.42 -7.69 10.82
C LYS A 58 6.88 -8.09 10.57
N GLY A 59 7.38 -7.86 9.36
CA GLY A 59 8.75 -8.18 8.96
C GLY A 59 9.02 -9.66 8.70
N LYS A 60 8.19 -10.58 9.17
CA LYS A 60 8.38 -12.03 8.99
C LYS A 60 7.41 -12.66 7.99
N GLY A 61 6.16 -12.21 7.99
CA GLY A 61 5.16 -12.67 7.04
C GLY A 61 3.73 -12.44 7.47
N THR A 62 2.92 -11.93 6.54
CA THR A 62 1.51 -11.65 6.76
C THR A 62 0.67 -11.88 5.52
N ASP A 63 -0.61 -12.19 5.69
CA ASP A 63 -1.61 -12.03 4.63
C ASP A 63 -2.39 -10.72 4.81
N CYS A 64 -3.29 -10.40 3.88
CA CYS A 64 -3.99 -9.12 3.86
C CYS A 64 -4.82 -8.87 5.14
N SER A 65 -5.64 -9.82 5.55
CA SER A 65 -6.49 -9.69 6.74
C SER A 65 -5.71 -9.84 8.04
N GLY A 66 -4.59 -10.55 8.04
CA GLY A 66 -3.69 -10.67 9.17
C GLY A 66 -2.99 -9.35 9.51
N MET A 67 -2.51 -8.63 8.49
CA MET A 67 -1.96 -7.28 8.67
C MET A 67 -3.01 -6.33 9.25
N VAL A 68 -4.20 -6.29 8.64
CA VAL A 68 -5.30 -5.41 9.10
C VAL A 68 -5.66 -5.70 10.56
N LEU A 69 -5.82 -6.98 10.91
CA LEU A 69 -6.12 -7.41 12.29
C LEU A 69 -5.08 -6.88 13.26
N ARG A 70 -3.79 -7.06 12.97
CA ARG A 70 -2.70 -6.65 13.88
C ARG A 70 -2.60 -5.14 14.02
N VAL A 71 -2.69 -4.41 12.91
CA VAL A 71 -2.65 -2.94 12.94
C VAL A 71 -3.78 -2.36 13.79
N TYR A 72 -5.00 -2.87 13.63
CA TYR A 72 -6.14 -2.40 14.44
C TYR A 72 -6.05 -2.82 15.91
N GLU A 73 -5.56 -4.03 16.18
CA GLU A 73 -5.35 -4.50 17.55
C GLU A 73 -4.31 -3.63 18.28
N ASP A 74 -3.17 -3.36 17.63
CA ASP A 74 -2.05 -2.63 18.22
C ASP A 74 -2.36 -1.13 18.41
N ILE A 75 -3.09 -0.50 17.48
CA ILE A 75 -3.32 0.96 17.51
C ILE A 75 -4.67 1.35 18.13
N ALA A 76 -5.71 0.57 17.88
CA ALA A 76 -7.07 0.85 18.33
C ALA A 76 -7.56 -0.04 19.48
N GLY A 77 -6.82 -1.10 19.82
CA GLY A 77 -7.26 -2.10 20.79
C GLY A 77 -8.47 -2.92 20.29
N LEU A 78 -8.72 -2.94 18.98
CA LEU A 78 -9.87 -3.60 18.37
C LEU A 78 -9.43 -4.91 17.69
N LYS A 79 -9.96 -6.03 18.19
CA LYS A 79 -9.72 -7.33 17.61
C LYS A 79 -10.70 -7.61 16.47
N LEU A 80 -10.24 -7.41 15.25
CA LEU A 80 -11.03 -7.70 14.04
C LEU A 80 -11.10 -9.20 13.74
N PRO A 81 -12.11 -9.65 12.96
CA PRO A 81 -12.16 -11.02 12.46
C PRO A 81 -10.92 -11.40 11.63
N ARG A 82 -10.58 -12.69 11.60
CA ARG A 82 -9.34 -13.18 10.98
C ARG A 82 -9.33 -13.13 9.44
N ASN A 83 -10.46 -13.09 8.78
CA ASN A 83 -10.53 -13.08 7.32
C ASN A 83 -11.22 -11.85 6.75
N SER A 84 -10.89 -11.49 5.51
CA SER A 84 -11.33 -10.26 4.85
C SER A 84 -12.86 -10.16 4.68
N ALA A 85 -13.56 -11.28 4.39
CA ALA A 85 -15.01 -11.27 4.24
C ALA A 85 -15.71 -10.91 5.58
N ARG A 86 -15.26 -11.51 6.67
CA ARG A 86 -15.77 -11.18 8.01
C ARG A 86 -15.39 -9.78 8.46
N GLN A 87 -14.22 -9.28 8.06
CA GLN A 87 -13.84 -7.89 8.31
C GLN A 87 -14.76 -6.91 7.57
N ALA A 88 -15.15 -7.24 6.33
CA ALA A 88 -16.12 -6.43 5.58
C ALA A 88 -17.50 -6.39 6.27
N GLU A 89 -17.99 -7.53 6.75
CA GLU A 89 -19.24 -7.61 7.53
C GLU A 89 -19.18 -6.80 8.84
N PHE A 90 -17.99 -6.66 9.41
CA PHE A 90 -17.75 -5.93 10.67
C PHE A 90 -17.73 -4.41 10.48
N CYS A 91 -17.61 -3.92 9.25
CA CYS A 91 -17.50 -2.52 8.92
C CYS A 91 -18.85 -1.89 8.56
N LYS A 92 -18.99 -0.59 8.87
CA LYS A 92 -20.02 0.25 8.27
C LYS A 92 -19.59 0.61 6.85
N PRO A 93 -20.41 0.33 5.81
CA PRO A 93 -20.11 0.74 4.44
C PRO A 93 -19.99 2.27 4.32
N LEU A 94 -19.07 2.73 3.46
CA LEU A 94 -18.82 4.13 3.16
C LEU A 94 -19.02 4.41 1.68
N LYS A 95 -19.41 5.65 1.38
CA LYS A 95 -19.29 6.21 0.03
C LYS A 95 -17.85 6.63 -0.23
N SER A 96 -17.46 6.79 -1.48
CA SER A 96 -16.09 7.14 -1.87
C SER A 96 -15.64 8.52 -1.34
N ASP A 97 -16.57 9.46 -1.22
CA ASP A 97 -16.32 10.82 -0.69
C ASP A 97 -16.24 10.88 0.85
N GLU A 98 -16.59 9.80 1.54
CA GLU A 98 -16.50 9.66 2.99
C GLU A 98 -15.21 8.99 3.47
N VAL A 99 -14.39 8.49 2.52
CA VAL A 99 -13.17 7.71 2.83
C VAL A 99 -12.10 8.59 3.46
N GLU A 100 -11.52 8.10 4.54
CA GLU A 100 -10.45 8.75 5.28
C GLU A 100 -9.30 7.77 5.55
N ALA A 101 -8.14 8.32 5.93
CA ALA A 101 -7.02 7.53 6.41
C ALA A 101 -7.43 6.61 7.57
N GLY A 102 -7.05 5.35 7.48
CA GLY A 102 -7.39 4.31 8.45
C GLY A 102 -8.65 3.50 8.10
N ASP A 103 -9.49 3.92 7.16
CA ASP A 103 -10.60 3.11 6.68
C ASP A 103 -10.10 1.87 5.93
N LEU A 104 -10.98 0.91 5.73
CA LEU A 104 -10.68 -0.32 5.00
C LEU A 104 -11.25 -0.27 3.57
N VAL A 105 -10.55 -0.90 2.65
CA VAL A 105 -11.02 -1.15 1.29
C VAL A 105 -11.01 -2.65 1.01
N PHE A 106 -12.07 -3.14 0.37
CA PHE A 106 -12.30 -4.55 0.11
C PHE A 106 -12.44 -4.84 -1.37
N PHE A 107 -11.90 -5.99 -1.80
CA PHE A 107 -11.88 -6.42 -3.18
C PHE A 107 -12.23 -7.90 -3.33
N ALA A 108 -12.76 -8.26 -4.51
CA ALA A 108 -12.95 -9.64 -4.96
C ALA A 108 -11.80 -10.05 -5.90
N THR A 109 -10.65 -10.41 -5.35
CA THR A 109 -9.46 -10.82 -6.12
C THR A 109 -9.37 -12.33 -6.33
N GLY A 110 -10.21 -13.11 -5.64
CA GLY A 110 -10.31 -14.56 -5.79
C GLY A 110 -11.08 -15.01 -7.04
N SER A 111 -11.38 -16.27 -7.12
CA SER A 111 -12.13 -16.89 -8.24
C SER A 111 -13.60 -16.50 -8.28
N ASP A 112 -14.21 -16.19 -7.13
CA ASP A 112 -15.61 -15.76 -7.04
C ASP A 112 -15.69 -14.23 -6.97
N PRO A 113 -16.17 -13.56 -8.03
CA PRO A 113 -16.24 -12.10 -8.09
C PRO A 113 -17.33 -11.50 -7.17
N SER A 114 -18.20 -12.33 -6.59
CA SER A 114 -19.23 -11.90 -5.65
C SER A 114 -18.78 -11.89 -4.19
N LYS A 115 -17.58 -12.42 -3.91
CA LYS A 115 -17.07 -12.59 -2.55
C LYS A 115 -15.84 -11.75 -2.26
N VAL A 116 -15.88 -11.03 -1.15
CA VAL A 116 -14.68 -10.36 -0.62
C VAL A 116 -13.60 -11.40 -0.33
N SER A 117 -12.42 -11.19 -0.91
CA SER A 117 -11.25 -12.05 -0.73
C SER A 117 -9.95 -11.29 -0.43
N HIS A 118 -9.99 -9.96 -0.44
CA HIS A 118 -8.82 -9.12 -0.20
C HIS A 118 -9.22 -7.84 0.54
N VAL A 119 -8.28 -7.30 1.33
CA VAL A 119 -8.49 -6.10 2.13
C VAL A 119 -7.20 -5.28 2.22
N GLY A 120 -7.34 -3.97 2.32
CA GLY A 120 -6.26 -3.03 2.62
C GLY A 120 -6.71 -1.91 3.54
N ILE A 121 -5.75 -1.15 4.06
CA ILE A 121 -5.97 0.04 4.90
C ILE A 121 -5.71 1.28 4.05
N MET A 122 -6.70 2.16 3.97
CA MET A 122 -6.56 3.44 3.26
C MET A 122 -5.57 4.35 3.95
N VAL A 123 -4.64 4.94 3.20
CA VAL A 123 -3.72 5.98 3.70
C VAL A 123 -4.20 7.38 3.34
N ASP A 124 -4.94 7.50 2.27
CA ASP A 124 -5.66 8.71 1.85
C ASP A 124 -6.95 8.32 1.11
N ASP A 125 -7.51 9.17 0.27
CA ASP A 125 -8.72 8.92 -0.51
C ASP A 125 -8.50 8.00 -1.73
N ARG A 126 -7.24 7.67 -2.06
CA ARG A 126 -6.87 6.86 -3.23
C ARG A 126 -5.91 5.72 -2.93
N GLN A 127 -4.94 5.95 -2.06
CA GLN A 127 -3.87 5.00 -1.78
C GLN A 127 -4.21 4.12 -0.58
N PHE A 128 -3.80 2.87 -0.65
CA PHE A 128 -3.98 1.90 0.44
C PHE A 128 -2.77 0.97 0.58
N VAL A 129 -2.53 0.54 1.81
CA VAL A 129 -1.52 -0.47 2.16
C VAL A 129 -2.19 -1.83 2.24
N HIS A 130 -1.59 -2.82 1.61
CA HIS A 130 -2.09 -4.19 1.64
C HIS A 130 -0.98 -5.23 1.45
N ALA A 131 -1.22 -6.48 1.85
CA ALA A 131 -0.30 -7.59 1.58
C ALA A 131 -0.62 -8.22 0.22
N SER A 132 0.20 -7.89 -0.79
CA SER A 132 0.17 -8.50 -2.11
C SER A 132 0.79 -9.89 -2.07
N THR A 133 0.15 -10.89 -2.68
CA THR A 133 0.69 -12.26 -2.75
C THR A 133 2.02 -12.36 -3.49
N ARG A 134 2.30 -11.41 -4.38
CA ARG A 134 3.54 -11.40 -5.19
C ARG A 134 4.63 -10.50 -4.62
N LYS A 135 4.26 -9.40 -3.96
CA LYS A 135 5.20 -8.33 -3.58
C LYS A 135 5.34 -8.17 -2.06
N GLY A 136 4.55 -8.89 -1.27
CA GLY A 136 4.41 -8.60 0.15
C GLY A 136 3.62 -7.32 0.40
N VAL A 137 3.86 -6.67 1.52
CA VAL A 137 3.14 -5.44 1.89
C VAL A 137 3.66 -4.26 1.07
N VAL A 138 2.73 -3.62 0.35
CA VAL A 138 2.98 -2.50 -0.56
C VAL A 138 1.85 -1.47 -0.50
N VAL A 139 2.11 -0.28 -1.05
CA VAL A 139 1.08 0.71 -1.35
C VAL A 139 0.56 0.48 -2.76
N SER A 140 -0.75 0.59 -2.94
CA SER A 140 -1.43 0.58 -4.25
C SER A 140 -2.47 1.69 -4.32
N ASP A 141 -2.98 1.96 -5.52
CA ASP A 141 -3.99 2.99 -5.80
C ASP A 141 -5.29 2.32 -6.25
N VAL A 142 -6.41 2.65 -5.60
CA VAL A 142 -7.75 2.09 -5.88
C VAL A 142 -8.26 2.46 -7.27
N THR A 143 -7.73 3.52 -7.87
CA THR A 143 -8.16 4.03 -9.19
C THR A 143 -7.49 3.33 -10.36
N THR A 144 -6.54 2.42 -10.11
CA THR A 144 -5.96 1.60 -11.17
C THR A 144 -6.99 0.64 -11.76
N ASP A 145 -6.87 0.33 -13.05
CA ASP A 145 -7.81 -0.57 -13.75
C ASP A 145 -8.03 -1.90 -13.04
N TYR A 146 -6.98 -2.47 -12.47
CA TYR A 146 -7.07 -3.73 -11.75
C TYR A 146 -7.96 -3.61 -10.52
N TYR A 147 -7.68 -2.65 -9.63
CA TYR A 147 -8.44 -2.49 -8.39
C TYR A 147 -9.84 -1.95 -8.62
N THR A 148 -10.04 -1.07 -9.59
CA THR A 148 -11.39 -0.60 -9.99
C THR A 148 -12.30 -1.75 -10.39
N ARG A 149 -11.80 -2.72 -11.19
CA ARG A 149 -12.58 -3.91 -11.58
C ARG A 149 -12.84 -4.90 -10.46
N LYS A 150 -12.01 -4.90 -9.43
CA LYS A 150 -12.11 -5.83 -8.28
C LYS A 150 -12.74 -5.21 -7.04
N PHE A 151 -13.03 -3.93 -7.09
CA PHE A 151 -13.59 -3.17 -5.96
C PHE A 151 -14.94 -3.72 -5.51
N MET A 152 -15.12 -3.84 -4.21
CA MET A 152 -16.36 -4.27 -3.57
C MET A 152 -16.96 -3.18 -2.69
N MET A 153 -16.19 -2.62 -1.76
CA MET A 153 -16.66 -1.58 -0.86
C MET A 153 -15.51 -0.91 -0.10
N PHE A 154 -15.78 0.30 0.37
CA PHE A 154 -15.06 0.90 1.49
C PHE A 154 -15.83 0.64 2.78
N GLY A 155 -15.11 0.55 3.91
CA GLY A 155 -15.74 0.33 5.20
C GLY A 155 -14.97 0.97 6.34
N ARG A 156 -15.71 1.53 7.29
CA ARG A 156 -15.16 2.06 8.55
C ARG A 156 -15.47 1.10 9.67
N VAL A 157 -14.42 0.74 10.43
CA VAL A 157 -14.58 -0.04 11.65
C VAL A 157 -15.33 0.81 12.66
N GLY A 158 -16.54 0.38 13.02
CA GLY A 158 -17.35 1.06 14.04
C GLY A 158 -16.85 0.74 15.46
N LYS A 159 -17.11 1.69 16.38
CA LYS A 159 -17.16 1.37 17.79
C LYS A 159 -18.54 0.82 18.13
#